data_c9dc986e3e5b7dab693eea50c65e331c
#
_entry.id   c9dc986e3e5b7dab693eea50c65e331c
#
_cell.length_a   1.000
_cell.length_b   1.000
_cell.length_c   1.000
_cell.angle_alpha   90.00
_cell.angle_beta   90.00
_cell.angle_gamma   90.00
#
_symmetry.space_group_name_H-M   'P 1'
#
loop_
_entity.id
_entity.type
_entity.pdbx_description
1 polymer ?
#
loop_
_entity_poly.entity_id
_entity_poly.type
_entity_poly.pdbx_seq_one_letter_code
_entity_poly.pdbx_strand_id
1 'polypeptide(L)'
;KEEFKQSELDWMVGQSMKKKIFSLLLKTGWIKKRLYNTYVCLDPEKIISSLLDFRVPEIIKKAERDYAFTNLSAIEIWSDYSYVQRGLEKSPYFIKILKKDLNYWKKFFNKCNMPNYVNEGSTIGEYVILIPVDKIKAVEKQGLRVESLKQTLRIAKENEMYSYAYHYMRRKYGTAAAS
;
A
#
# COMPACT_ATOMS: atom_id res chain seq x y z
N LYS A 1 -10.84 -11.46 -24.21
CA LYS A 1 -10.01 -11.13 -25.39
C LYS A 1 -8.57 -10.98 -24.92
N GLU A 2 -7.69 -11.86 -25.34
CA GLU A 2 -6.29 -11.83 -24.91
C GLU A 2 -5.52 -10.62 -25.46
N GLU A 3 -5.89 -10.16 -26.65
CA GLU A 3 -5.28 -9.00 -27.31
C GLU A 3 -6.31 -7.90 -27.59
N PHE A 4 -5.90 -6.64 -27.44
CA PHE A 4 -6.71 -5.48 -27.73
C PHE A 4 -5.88 -4.31 -28.25
N LYS A 5 -6.52 -3.41 -29.01
CA LYS A 5 -5.92 -2.16 -29.48
C LYS A 5 -6.29 -1.02 -28.55
N GLN A 6 -5.42 -0.04 -28.47
CA GLN A 6 -5.66 1.17 -27.67
C GLN A 6 -6.95 1.89 -28.07
N SER A 7 -7.30 1.87 -29.36
CA SER A 7 -8.53 2.45 -29.90
C SER A 7 -9.82 1.76 -29.45
N GLU A 8 -9.75 0.50 -29.03
CA GLU A 8 -10.92 -0.23 -28.55
C GLU A 8 -11.48 0.32 -27.22
N LEU A 9 -10.72 1.15 -26.53
CA LEU A 9 -11.13 1.84 -25.30
C LEU A 9 -11.61 3.29 -25.52
N ASP A 10 -11.66 3.76 -26.78
CA ASP A 10 -12.01 5.15 -27.08
C ASP A 10 -13.45 5.52 -26.71
N TRP A 11 -14.33 4.53 -26.65
CA TRP A 11 -15.72 4.70 -26.23
C TRP A 11 -15.88 4.79 -24.68
N MET A 12 -14.87 4.31 -23.92
CA MET A 12 -14.95 4.26 -22.45
C MET A 12 -14.23 5.45 -21.80
N VAL A 13 -13.18 5.97 -22.42
CA VAL A 13 -12.28 6.95 -21.77
C VAL A 13 -11.80 8.02 -22.75
N GLY A 14 -11.81 9.27 -22.29
CA GLY A 14 -11.29 10.39 -23.05
C GLY A 14 -9.77 10.28 -23.30
N GLN A 15 -9.29 10.95 -24.36
CA GLN A 15 -7.91 10.85 -24.86
C GLN A 15 -6.82 11.12 -23.81
N SER A 16 -7.02 12.13 -22.94
CA SER A 16 -6.05 12.49 -21.88
C SER A 16 -5.99 11.41 -20.78
N MET A 17 -7.15 10.87 -20.41
CA MET A 17 -7.25 9.81 -19.40
C MET A 17 -6.71 8.48 -19.92
N LYS A 18 -6.92 8.17 -21.21
CA LYS A 18 -6.42 6.98 -21.87
C LYS A 18 -4.91 6.84 -21.72
N LYS A 19 -4.13 7.90 -21.98
CA LYS A 19 -2.67 7.89 -21.81
C LYS A 19 -2.26 7.55 -20.37
N LYS A 20 -2.96 8.13 -19.37
CA LYS A 20 -2.69 7.86 -17.95
C LYS A 20 -3.00 6.41 -17.58
N ILE A 21 -4.15 5.89 -18.02
CA ILE A 21 -4.57 4.51 -17.75
C ILE A 21 -3.58 3.52 -18.37
N PHE A 22 -3.21 3.68 -19.66
CA PHE A 22 -2.24 2.78 -20.30
C PHE A 22 -0.87 2.83 -19.64
N SER A 23 -0.39 4.03 -19.27
CA SER A 23 0.86 4.17 -18.52
C SER A 23 0.80 3.42 -17.19
N LEU A 24 -0.31 3.51 -16.46
CA LEU A 24 -0.52 2.82 -15.21
C LEU A 24 -0.56 1.29 -15.41
N LEU A 25 -1.38 0.80 -16.34
CA LEU A 25 -1.53 -0.63 -16.62
C LEU A 25 -0.22 -1.28 -17.09
N LEU A 26 0.58 -0.57 -17.88
CA LEU A 26 1.93 -1.01 -18.27
C LEU A 26 2.88 -1.02 -17.07
N LYS A 27 2.85 0.03 -16.23
CA LYS A 27 3.70 0.14 -15.04
C LYS A 27 3.37 -0.94 -14.00
N THR A 28 2.09 -1.28 -13.83
CA THR A 28 1.64 -2.36 -12.93
C THR A 28 1.85 -3.76 -13.52
N GLY A 29 2.19 -3.86 -14.81
CA GLY A 29 2.35 -5.15 -15.49
C GLY A 29 1.04 -5.86 -15.84
N TRP A 30 -0.11 -5.20 -15.70
CA TRP A 30 -1.42 -5.80 -16.01
C TRP A 30 -1.65 -5.98 -17.51
N ILE A 31 -0.96 -5.14 -18.31
CA ILE A 31 -0.88 -5.30 -19.76
C ILE A 31 0.57 -5.30 -20.22
N LYS A 32 0.84 -5.96 -21.33
CA LYS A 32 2.13 -5.91 -22.02
C LYS A 32 1.92 -5.40 -23.43
N LYS A 33 2.80 -4.52 -23.88
CA LYS A 33 2.82 -4.08 -25.28
C LYS A 33 3.41 -5.21 -26.13
N ARG A 34 2.68 -5.63 -27.16
CA ARG A 34 3.14 -6.67 -28.10
C ARG A 34 3.64 -6.07 -29.42
N LEU A 35 2.83 -5.18 -29.99
CA LEU A 35 3.14 -4.47 -31.23
C LEU A 35 2.73 -3.01 -31.12
N TYR A 36 2.91 -2.22 -32.20
CA TYR A 36 2.41 -0.86 -32.22
C TYR A 36 0.92 -0.79 -31.95
N ASN A 37 0.51 -0.07 -30.88
CA ASN A 37 -0.88 0.06 -30.41
C ASN A 37 -1.62 -1.24 -30.07
N THR A 38 -0.92 -2.40 -30.00
CA THR A 38 -1.51 -3.68 -29.59
C THR A 38 -0.96 -4.11 -28.25
N TYR A 39 -1.84 -4.51 -27.35
CA TYR A 39 -1.56 -4.90 -25.98
C TYR A 39 -2.17 -6.25 -25.69
N VAL A 40 -1.53 -6.98 -24.76
CA VAL A 40 -2.02 -8.25 -24.24
C VAL A 40 -2.36 -8.05 -22.77
N CYS A 41 -3.55 -8.46 -22.36
CA CYS A 41 -3.92 -8.52 -20.95
C CYS A 41 -3.23 -9.71 -20.29
N LEU A 42 -2.84 -9.55 -19.03
CA LEU A 42 -2.61 -10.69 -18.17
C LEU A 42 -3.94 -11.42 -17.92
N ASP A 43 -3.82 -12.71 -17.63
CA ASP A 43 -4.93 -13.53 -17.19
C ASP A 43 -5.61 -12.85 -15.97
N PRO A 44 -6.95 -12.63 -15.99
CA PRO A 44 -7.66 -12.01 -14.89
C PRO A 44 -7.42 -12.71 -13.54
N GLU A 45 -7.31 -14.03 -13.50
CA GLU A 45 -7.02 -14.78 -12.29
C GLU A 45 -5.64 -14.45 -11.74
N LYS A 46 -4.64 -14.31 -12.62
CA LYS A 46 -3.29 -13.87 -12.21
C LYS A 46 -3.26 -12.43 -11.73
N ILE A 47 -4.06 -11.55 -12.34
CA ILE A 47 -4.21 -10.16 -11.89
C ILE A 47 -4.82 -10.16 -10.48
N ILE A 48 -5.94 -10.86 -10.28
CA ILE A 48 -6.63 -10.95 -8.99
C ILE A 48 -5.69 -11.54 -7.93
N SER A 49 -5.02 -12.65 -8.24
CA SER A 49 -4.04 -13.26 -7.33
C SER A 49 -2.92 -12.30 -6.96
N SER A 50 -2.38 -11.54 -7.94
CA SER A 50 -1.32 -10.57 -7.68
C SER A 50 -1.78 -9.35 -6.86
N LEU A 51 -3.07 -9.03 -6.90
CA LEU A 51 -3.65 -7.96 -6.09
C LEU A 51 -3.91 -8.41 -4.64
N LEU A 52 -4.13 -9.70 -4.43
CA LEU A 52 -4.27 -10.30 -3.09
C LEU A 52 -2.92 -10.63 -2.45
N ASP A 53 -1.86 -10.68 -3.26
CA ASP A 53 -0.49 -10.93 -2.79
C ASP A 53 0.14 -9.61 -2.34
N PHE A 54 -0.07 -9.25 -1.08
CA PHE A 54 0.46 -8.02 -0.50
C PHE A 54 1.98 -8.10 -0.34
N ARG A 55 2.70 -7.44 -1.25
CA ARG A 55 4.16 -7.49 -1.35
C ARG A 55 4.90 -6.54 -0.42
N VAL A 56 4.27 -5.42 -0.02
CA VAL A 56 4.97 -4.39 0.78
C VAL A 56 5.53 -4.93 2.09
N PRO A 57 4.81 -5.77 2.88
CA PRO A 57 5.35 -6.33 4.10
C PRO A 57 6.63 -7.16 3.90
N GLU A 58 6.75 -7.84 2.77
CA GLU A 58 7.96 -8.63 2.45
C GLU A 58 9.07 -7.77 1.83
N ILE A 59 8.71 -6.80 1.00
CA ILE A 59 9.67 -5.87 0.38
C ILE A 59 10.38 -5.06 1.46
N ILE A 60 9.63 -4.53 2.43
CA ILE A 60 10.18 -3.61 3.43
C ILE A 60 11.15 -4.28 4.41
N LYS A 61 11.06 -5.60 4.61
CA LYS A 61 12.01 -6.37 5.41
C LYS A 61 13.43 -6.32 4.84
N LYS A 62 13.58 -6.01 3.55
CA LYS A 62 14.87 -5.87 2.85
C LYS A 62 15.44 -4.45 2.95
N ALA A 63 14.74 -3.53 3.58
CA ALA A 63 15.20 -2.15 3.71
C ALA A 63 16.23 -2.01 4.83
N GLU A 64 17.27 -1.20 4.57
CA GLU A 64 18.38 -0.96 5.49
C GLU A 64 18.19 0.30 6.35
N ARG A 65 17.07 0.99 6.22
CA ARG A 65 16.77 2.24 6.93
C ARG A 65 15.59 2.07 7.87
N ASP A 66 15.58 2.92 8.88
CA ASP A 66 14.52 2.94 9.88
C ASP A 66 13.16 3.31 9.29
N TYR A 67 12.15 2.56 9.68
CA TYR A 67 10.76 2.80 9.34
C TYR A 67 9.82 2.38 10.47
N ALA A 68 8.56 2.79 10.38
CA ALA A 68 7.46 2.23 11.17
C ALA A 68 6.17 2.23 10.35
N PHE A 69 5.48 1.10 10.29
CA PHE A 69 4.09 1.09 9.83
C PHE A 69 3.23 1.94 10.76
N THR A 70 2.34 2.75 10.20
CA THR A 70 1.47 3.68 10.94
C THR A 70 0.07 3.71 10.36
N ASN A 71 -0.83 4.49 10.94
CA ASN A 71 -2.22 4.63 10.50
C ASN A 71 -2.89 3.27 10.27
N LEU A 72 -3.62 3.13 9.14
CA LEU A 72 -4.29 1.89 8.75
C LEU A 72 -3.36 0.67 8.80
N SER A 73 -2.12 0.79 8.33
CA SER A 73 -1.18 -0.33 8.29
C SER A 73 -0.78 -0.81 9.70
N ALA A 74 -0.63 0.10 10.65
CA ALA A 74 -0.39 -0.27 12.05
C ALA A 74 -1.62 -0.92 12.66
N ILE A 75 -2.84 -0.42 12.36
CA ILE A 75 -4.10 -0.99 12.83
C ILE A 75 -4.25 -2.43 12.34
N GLU A 76 -3.99 -2.70 11.07
CA GLU A 76 -4.05 -4.05 10.50
C GLU A 76 -3.09 -5.02 11.19
N ILE A 77 -1.83 -4.60 11.39
CA ILE A 77 -0.81 -5.43 12.06
C ILE A 77 -1.16 -5.66 13.53
N TRP A 78 -1.59 -4.64 14.28
CA TRP A 78 -1.96 -4.78 15.67
C TRP A 78 -3.27 -5.54 15.89
N SER A 79 -4.19 -5.51 14.92
CA SER A 79 -5.40 -6.34 14.94
C SER A 79 -5.17 -7.76 14.41
N ASP A 80 -3.92 -8.15 14.17
CA ASP A 80 -3.54 -9.43 13.57
C ASP A 80 -4.30 -9.71 12.28
N TYR A 81 -4.47 -8.67 11.47
CA TYR A 81 -5.23 -8.68 10.21
C TYR A 81 -6.71 -9.13 10.36
N SER A 82 -7.26 -9.10 11.59
CA SER A 82 -8.71 -9.31 11.79
C SER A 82 -9.55 -8.14 11.26
N TYR A 83 -8.92 -7.00 11.03
CA TYR A 83 -9.45 -5.85 10.33
C TYR A 83 -8.51 -5.51 9.18
N VAL A 84 -8.99 -5.63 7.97
CA VAL A 84 -8.24 -5.31 6.75
C VAL A 84 -9.12 -4.42 5.87
N GLN A 85 -8.62 -3.24 5.52
CA GLN A 85 -9.31 -2.30 4.64
C GLN A 85 -8.54 -2.16 3.31
N ARG A 86 -8.19 -3.31 2.74
CA ARG A 86 -7.52 -3.38 1.45
C ARG A 86 -8.47 -3.94 0.42
N GLY A 87 -8.58 -3.26 -0.70
CA GLY A 87 -9.40 -3.70 -1.83
C GLY A 87 -8.55 -3.88 -3.08
N LEU A 88 -9.13 -4.55 -4.08
CA LEU A 88 -8.50 -4.72 -5.38
C LEU A 88 -8.13 -3.36 -6.02
N GLU A 89 -8.94 -2.33 -5.76
CA GLU A 89 -8.73 -1.00 -6.34
C GLU A 89 -7.71 -0.16 -5.57
N LYS A 90 -7.64 -0.32 -4.25
CA LYS A 90 -6.76 0.50 -3.39
C LYS A 90 -6.22 -0.31 -2.22
N SER A 91 -4.90 -0.40 -2.13
CA SER A 91 -4.20 -1.05 -1.02
C SER A 91 -3.04 -0.20 -0.52
N PRO A 92 -3.32 0.93 0.18
CA PRO A 92 -2.29 1.81 0.71
C PRO A 92 -1.56 1.19 1.89
N TYR A 93 -0.23 1.32 1.91
CA TYR A 93 0.59 1.10 3.09
C TYR A 93 1.15 2.43 3.60
N PHE A 94 0.88 2.73 4.86
CA PHE A 94 1.35 3.95 5.50
C PHE A 94 2.61 3.67 6.31
N ILE A 95 3.71 4.37 5.98
CA ILE A 95 5.02 4.13 6.57
C ILE A 95 5.65 5.44 7.00
N LYS A 96 5.92 5.60 8.29
CA LYS A 96 6.78 6.67 8.82
C LYS A 96 8.23 6.39 8.45
N ILE A 97 8.91 7.39 7.96
CA ILE A 97 10.33 7.37 7.61
C ILE A 97 11.02 8.62 8.14
N LEU A 98 12.33 8.59 8.34
CA LEU A 98 13.06 9.81 8.69
C LEU A 98 13.11 10.77 7.49
N LYS A 99 12.90 12.07 7.71
CA LYS A 99 12.97 13.10 6.67
C LYS A 99 14.27 13.03 5.85
N LYS A 100 15.41 12.80 6.52
CA LYS A 100 16.72 12.66 5.86
C LYS A 100 16.82 11.46 4.92
N ASP A 101 16.01 10.42 5.12
CA ASP A 101 16.04 9.19 4.35
C ASP A 101 14.98 9.15 3.22
N LEU A 102 14.25 10.24 2.99
CA LEU A 102 13.17 10.29 2.00
C LEU A 102 13.64 9.87 0.59
N ASN A 103 14.80 10.34 0.16
CA ASN A 103 15.35 10.01 -1.16
C ASN A 103 15.73 8.52 -1.27
N TYR A 104 16.25 7.92 -0.17
CA TYR A 104 16.50 6.48 -0.11
C TYR A 104 15.22 5.70 -0.31
N TRP A 105 14.15 6.01 0.43
CA TRP A 105 12.89 5.29 0.37
C TRP A 105 12.20 5.39 -0.99
N LYS A 106 12.20 6.56 -1.62
CA LYS A 106 11.70 6.72 -2.99
C LYS A 106 12.44 5.81 -3.98
N LYS A 107 13.78 5.82 -3.94
CA LYS A 107 14.61 4.95 -4.79
C LYS A 107 14.37 3.48 -4.50
N PHE A 108 14.28 3.09 -3.23
CA PHE A 108 14.03 1.73 -2.78
C PHE A 108 12.72 1.17 -3.37
N PHE A 109 11.60 1.86 -3.16
CA PHE A 109 10.32 1.41 -3.68
C PHE A 109 10.24 1.47 -5.21
N ASN A 110 10.83 2.47 -5.85
CA ASN A 110 10.92 2.52 -7.32
C ASN A 110 11.70 1.34 -7.89
N LYS A 111 12.82 0.93 -7.26
CA LYS A 111 13.58 -0.27 -7.65
C LYS A 111 12.75 -1.55 -7.54
N CYS A 112 11.84 -1.61 -6.58
CA CYS A 112 10.93 -2.73 -6.39
C CYS A 112 9.64 -2.64 -7.25
N ASN A 113 9.56 -1.69 -8.16
CA ASN A 113 8.35 -1.39 -8.96
C ASN A 113 7.09 -1.16 -8.07
N MET A 114 7.28 -0.56 -6.89
CA MET A 114 6.22 -0.23 -5.95
C MET A 114 5.89 1.25 -6.04
N PRO A 115 4.65 1.62 -6.44
CA PRO A 115 4.21 3.01 -6.45
C PRO A 115 4.32 3.60 -5.05
N ASN A 116 4.87 4.83 -4.95
CA ASN A 116 5.04 5.49 -3.67
C ASN A 116 4.79 6.99 -3.77
N TYR A 117 4.19 7.53 -2.72
CA TYR A 117 3.77 8.93 -2.61
C TYR A 117 4.24 9.50 -1.28
N VAL A 118 4.30 10.82 -1.17
CA VAL A 118 4.69 11.51 0.07
C VAL A 118 3.46 12.18 0.66
N ASN A 119 3.15 11.88 1.91
CA ASN A 119 1.99 12.32 2.70
C ASN A 119 0.65 11.87 2.14
N GLU A 120 0.39 12.06 0.86
CA GLU A 120 -0.85 11.72 0.18
C GLU A 120 -0.61 11.20 -1.23
N GLY A 121 -1.55 10.47 -1.76
CA GLY A 121 -1.52 9.92 -3.11
C GLY A 121 -2.39 8.69 -3.24
N SER A 122 -2.65 8.28 -4.47
CA SER A 122 -3.50 7.12 -4.77
C SER A 122 -3.15 6.55 -6.13
N THR A 123 -3.25 5.23 -6.23
CA THR A 123 -3.19 4.48 -7.49
C THR A 123 -3.98 3.18 -7.34
N ILE A 124 -4.21 2.50 -8.46
CA ILE A 124 -4.83 1.17 -8.43
C ILE A 124 -3.83 0.15 -7.89
N GLY A 125 -4.32 -0.78 -7.05
CA GLY A 125 -3.51 -1.82 -6.45
C GLY A 125 -2.73 -1.36 -5.22
N GLU A 126 -1.64 -2.03 -4.97
CA GLU A 126 -0.77 -1.82 -3.81
C GLU A 126 0.18 -0.65 -4.01
N TYR A 127 0.27 0.23 -3.03
CA TYR A 127 1.18 1.38 -3.04
C TYR A 127 1.56 1.82 -1.63
N VAL A 128 2.60 2.64 -1.53
CA VAL A 128 3.13 3.13 -0.26
C VAL A 128 2.93 4.63 -0.12
N ILE A 129 2.46 5.06 1.05
CA ILE A 129 2.44 6.46 1.47
C ILE A 129 3.54 6.66 2.49
N LEU A 130 4.55 7.42 2.11
CA LEU A 130 5.69 7.79 2.92
C LEU A 130 5.33 9.02 3.77
N ILE A 131 5.45 8.92 5.09
CA ILE A 131 5.22 10.00 6.04
C ILE A 131 6.55 10.42 6.65
N PRO A 132 7.20 11.48 6.14
CA PRO A 132 8.48 11.94 6.67
C PRO A 132 8.32 12.56 8.05
N VAL A 133 9.09 12.06 9.02
CA VAL A 133 9.11 12.54 10.41
C VAL A 133 10.56 12.80 10.89
N ASP A 134 10.71 13.60 11.95
CA ASP A 134 12.03 13.86 12.51
C ASP A 134 12.54 12.70 13.37
N LYS A 135 11.64 11.96 14.03
CA LYS A 135 11.96 10.82 14.88
C LYS A 135 10.98 9.68 14.66
N ILE A 136 11.48 8.45 14.64
CA ILE A 136 10.67 7.24 14.56
C ILE A 136 10.71 6.54 15.92
N LYS A 137 9.53 6.25 16.48
CA LYS A 137 9.37 5.34 17.60
C LYS A 137 8.63 4.11 17.07
N ALA A 138 9.33 3.00 16.97
CA ALA A 138 8.78 1.76 16.47
C ALA A 138 9.00 0.63 17.49
N VAL A 139 8.10 -0.33 17.47
CA VAL A 139 8.23 -1.63 18.14
C VAL A 139 8.21 -2.72 17.08
N GLU A 140 8.77 -3.86 17.39
CA GLU A 140 8.71 -5.01 16.49
C GLU A 140 7.44 -5.81 16.76
N LYS A 141 6.70 -6.14 15.70
CA LYS A 141 5.56 -7.03 15.73
C LYS A 141 5.52 -7.87 14.46
N GLN A 142 5.50 -9.19 14.60
CA GLN A 142 5.49 -10.15 13.48
C GLN A 142 6.65 -9.92 12.47
N GLY A 143 7.83 -9.56 12.97
CA GLY A 143 8.99 -9.24 12.13
C GLY A 143 8.88 -7.93 11.35
N LEU A 144 7.92 -7.07 11.69
CA LEU A 144 7.73 -5.74 11.11
C LEU A 144 7.88 -4.66 12.16
N ARG A 145 8.46 -3.53 11.77
CA ARG A 145 8.56 -2.34 12.63
C ARG A 145 7.26 -1.54 12.54
N VAL A 146 6.59 -1.39 13.66
CA VAL A 146 5.25 -0.80 13.73
C VAL A 146 5.24 0.28 14.80
N GLU A 147 4.42 1.31 14.63
CA GLU A 147 4.13 2.29 15.65
C GLU A 147 3.59 1.62 16.92
N SER A 148 3.86 2.20 18.10
CA SER A 148 3.45 1.60 19.38
C SER A 148 1.94 1.35 19.43
N LEU A 149 1.53 0.32 20.16
CA LEU A 149 0.12 -0.01 20.39
C LEU A 149 -0.67 1.20 20.92
N LYS A 150 -0.10 1.94 21.88
CA LYS A 150 -0.72 3.13 22.46
C LYS A 150 -1.06 4.19 21.39
N GLN A 151 -0.12 4.47 20.50
CA GLN A 151 -0.33 5.43 19.41
C GLN A 151 -1.35 4.91 18.39
N THR A 152 -1.28 3.61 18.05
CA THR A 152 -2.21 2.96 17.13
C THR A 152 -3.63 2.97 17.68
N LEU A 153 -3.81 2.70 18.98
CA LEU A 153 -5.12 2.77 19.65
C LEU A 153 -5.68 4.19 19.64
N ARG A 154 -4.84 5.22 19.81
CA ARG A 154 -5.29 6.61 19.72
C ARG A 154 -5.85 6.90 18.34
N ILE A 155 -5.12 6.54 17.28
CA ILE A 155 -5.56 6.72 15.88
C ILE A 155 -6.87 5.96 15.61
N ALA A 156 -6.95 4.71 16.08
CA ALA A 156 -8.14 3.88 15.88
C ALA A 156 -9.38 4.42 16.64
N LYS A 157 -9.18 5.05 17.79
CA LYS A 157 -10.26 5.66 18.57
C LYS A 157 -10.83 6.91 17.91
N GLU A 158 -10.00 7.70 17.24
CA GLU A 158 -10.36 8.97 16.59
C GLU A 158 -11.15 8.77 15.29
N ASN A 159 -11.24 7.55 14.76
CA ASN A 159 -11.91 7.26 13.51
C ASN A 159 -12.89 6.08 13.64
N GLU A 160 -14.17 6.37 13.47
CA GLU A 160 -15.26 5.38 13.58
C GLU A 160 -15.08 4.17 12.66
N MET A 161 -14.46 4.35 11.48
CA MET A 161 -14.17 3.24 10.57
C MET A 161 -13.30 2.17 11.21
N TYR A 162 -12.50 2.52 12.22
CA TYR A 162 -11.61 1.59 12.93
C TYR A 162 -12.18 1.07 14.25
N SER A 163 -13.44 1.34 14.54
CA SER A 163 -14.09 0.98 15.80
C SER A 163 -13.95 -0.51 16.12
N TYR A 164 -14.18 -1.41 15.15
CA TYR A 164 -14.00 -2.84 15.33
C TYR A 164 -12.55 -3.19 15.73
N ALA A 165 -11.58 -2.67 14.98
CA ALA A 165 -10.16 -2.91 15.26
C ALA A 165 -9.75 -2.35 16.64
N TYR A 166 -10.26 -1.17 17.02
CA TYR A 166 -10.03 -0.57 18.33
C TYR A 166 -10.51 -1.50 19.45
N HIS A 167 -11.74 -1.99 19.37
CA HIS A 167 -12.29 -2.91 20.38
C HIS A 167 -11.55 -4.24 20.41
N TYR A 168 -11.19 -4.79 19.26
CA TYR A 168 -10.38 -6.01 19.17
C TYR A 168 -9.03 -5.83 19.88
N MET A 169 -8.27 -4.78 19.53
CA MET A 169 -6.97 -4.49 20.15
C MET A 169 -7.09 -4.25 21.66
N ARG A 170 -8.10 -3.50 22.11
CA ARG A 170 -8.37 -3.28 23.53
C ARG A 170 -8.63 -4.59 24.28
N ARG A 171 -9.46 -5.46 23.73
CA ARG A 171 -9.77 -6.77 24.35
C ARG A 171 -8.53 -7.66 24.41
N LYS A 172 -7.73 -7.67 23.34
CA LYS A 172 -6.58 -8.57 23.22
C LYS A 172 -5.40 -8.14 24.08
N TYR A 173 -5.11 -6.86 24.14
CA TYR A 173 -3.91 -6.34 24.81
C TYR A 173 -4.19 -5.69 26.17
N GLY A 174 -5.45 -5.53 26.56
CA GLY A 174 -5.89 -5.13 27.90
C GLY A 174 -5.20 -3.89 28.44
N THR A 175 -4.74 -3.99 29.69
CA THR A 175 -4.07 -2.91 30.41
C THR A 175 -2.69 -2.54 29.87
N ALA A 176 -2.02 -3.38 29.11
CA ALA A 176 -0.76 -3.05 28.43
C ALA A 176 -0.92 -1.90 27.40
N ALA A 177 -2.16 -1.55 27.07
CA ALA A 177 -2.49 -0.42 26.19
C ALA A 177 -2.59 0.92 26.94
N ALA A 178 -2.57 0.92 28.28
CA ALA A 178 -2.76 2.10 29.13
C ALA A 178 -1.45 2.72 29.63
N SER A 179 -0.36 1.98 29.60
CA SER A 179 1.00 2.45 29.90
C SER A 179 1.72 2.89 28.62
#